data_624dd62a2ebc569036e089d0c2ef068b
#
_entry.id   624dd62a2ebc569036e089d0c2ef068b
#
_cell.length_a   1.000
_cell.length_b   1.000
_cell.length_c   1.000
_cell.angle_alpha   90.00
_cell.angle_beta   90.00
_cell.angle_gamma   90.00
#
_symmetry.space_group_name_H-M   'P 1'
#
loop_
_entity.id
_entity.type
_entity.pdbx_description
1 polymer ?
#
loop_
_entity_poly.entity_id
_entity_poly.type
_entity_poly.pdbx_seq_one_letter_code
_entity_poly.pdbx_strand_id
1 'polypeptide(L)'
;MLTDFLKNLNLQHSERVRINCPICYNKNTFSAFNDGSKVVYNCFHADCSIKGRSRNPLTKQLFQQLEKQKEPEIFYYRNHWEKMTTNRDYIHYIRQYDLSEHTEIMRYDRILNRVVFLTYKDKNLIGAVGRALDKTKNPKWYRYDNSGYPFVAGKSDTAVVVEDIVSALRISKFATGIALLGTNLLQSHIDVIKQYNKVGIALDKDASKKAIKILDELNMILNVKFLLLEDDVKEMEDDDIKKLVNKVDKKAWGWLNDTY
;
A
#
# COMPACT_ATOMS: atom_id res chain seq x y z
N MET A 1 -26.11 12.01 19.91
CA MET A 1 -25.60 13.29 20.46
C MET A 1 -24.23 13.67 19.85
N LEU A 2 -23.09 12.99 20.09
CA LEU A 2 -21.80 13.37 19.50
C LEU A 2 -21.75 13.17 17.98
N THR A 3 -22.29 12.05 17.49
CA THR A 3 -22.37 11.75 16.07
C THR A 3 -23.16 12.80 15.27
N ASP A 4 -24.25 13.28 15.83
CA ASP A 4 -25.09 14.31 15.20
C ASP A 4 -24.39 15.66 15.24
N PHE A 5 -23.70 15.96 16.34
CA PHE A 5 -22.85 17.15 16.45
C PHE A 5 -21.77 17.16 15.36
N LEU A 6 -21.06 16.04 15.15
CA LEU A 6 -20.01 15.94 14.11
C LEU A 6 -20.58 16.07 12.70
N LYS A 7 -21.78 15.54 12.43
CA LYS A 7 -22.48 15.73 11.15
C LYS A 7 -22.83 17.22 10.92
N ASN A 8 -23.30 17.90 11.98
CA ASN A 8 -23.69 19.30 11.90
C ASN A 8 -22.51 20.26 11.73
N LEU A 9 -21.27 19.84 12.00
CA LEU A 9 -20.07 20.63 11.71
C LEU A 9 -19.83 20.86 10.21
N ASN A 10 -20.44 20.04 9.35
CA ASN A 10 -20.37 20.14 7.89
C ASN A 10 -18.97 20.44 7.33
N LEU A 11 -17.95 19.77 7.90
CA LEU A 11 -16.56 20.01 7.54
C LEU A 11 -16.29 19.57 6.10
N GLN A 12 -15.68 20.46 5.32
CA GLN A 12 -15.19 20.15 3.99
C GLN A 12 -13.99 19.18 4.05
N HIS A 13 -13.66 18.56 2.92
CA HIS A 13 -12.46 17.72 2.82
C HIS A 13 -11.19 18.48 3.20
N SER A 14 -10.34 17.89 4.02
CA SER A 14 -9.10 18.49 4.57
C SER A 14 -9.33 19.69 5.50
N GLU A 15 -10.58 19.95 5.87
CA GLU A 15 -10.88 21.02 6.81
C GLU A 15 -10.67 20.58 8.26
N ARG A 16 -10.12 21.51 9.04
CA ARG A 16 -9.93 21.35 10.48
C ARG A 16 -10.59 22.51 11.21
N VAL A 17 -11.34 22.18 12.26
CA VAL A 17 -11.90 23.17 13.18
C VAL A 17 -11.37 22.95 14.59
N ARG A 18 -11.31 24.02 15.36
CA ARG A 18 -11.07 23.98 16.79
C ARG A 18 -12.13 24.84 17.48
N ILE A 19 -12.92 24.19 18.31
CA ILE A 19 -14.14 24.75 18.90
C ILE A 19 -14.29 24.35 20.38
N ASN A 20 -15.32 24.84 21.05
CA ASN A 20 -15.66 24.42 22.38
C ASN A 20 -16.06 22.94 22.39
N CYS A 21 -15.61 22.22 23.38
CA CYS A 21 -15.93 20.79 23.48
C CYS A 21 -17.42 20.56 23.75
N PRO A 22 -18.14 19.75 22.96
CA PRO A 22 -19.56 19.49 23.16
C PRO A 22 -19.85 18.62 24.39
N ILE A 23 -18.82 18.09 25.03
CA ILE A 23 -18.96 17.19 26.19
C ILE A 23 -18.52 17.87 27.49
N CYS A 24 -17.31 18.44 27.53
CA CYS A 24 -16.82 19.12 28.75
C CYS A 24 -16.99 20.65 28.72
N TYR A 25 -17.53 21.19 27.63
CA TYR A 25 -17.82 22.61 27.42
C TYR A 25 -16.63 23.58 27.54
N ASN A 26 -15.41 23.05 27.68
CA ASN A 26 -14.22 23.89 27.72
C ASN A 26 -13.96 24.57 26.38
N LYS A 27 -13.57 25.86 26.46
CA LYS A 27 -13.39 26.71 25.28
C LYS A 27 -12.17 26.26 24.44
N ASN A 28 -12.36 26.13 23.13
CA ASN A 28 -11.32 25.84 22.14
C ASN A 28 -10.49 24.59 22.44
N THR A 29 -11.07 23.58 23.10
CA THR A 29 -10.36 22.33 23.43
C THR A 29 -10.69 21.18 22.51
N PHE A 30 -11.78 21.26 21.73
CA PHE A 30 -12.18 20.21 20.82
C PHE A 30 -11.71 20.51 19.40
N SER A 31 -10.96 19.58 18.81
CA SER A 31 -10.55 19.65 17.39
C SER A 31 -11.22 18.52 16.61
N ALA A 32 -11.73 18.85 15.43
CA ALA A 32 -12.22 17.88 14.46
C ALA A 32 -11.56 18.15 13.11
N PHE A 33 -11.21 17.08 12.40
CA PHE A 33 -10.58 17.12 11.09
C PHE A 33 -11.24 16.10 10.15
N ASN A 34 -11.66 16.54 8.97
CA ASN A 34 -12.21 15.69 7.93
C ASN A 34 -11.09 15.26 6.95
N ASP A 35 -10.66 13.99 7.00
CA ASP A 35 -9.66 13.43 6.08
C ASP A 35 -10.26 12.92 4.75
N GLY A 36 -11.56 13.20 4.53
CA GLY A 36 -12.31 12.76 3.36
C GLY A 36 -13.04 11.44 3.55
N SER A 37 -12.50 10.50 4.32
CA SER A 37 -13.14 9.21 4.61
C SER A 37 -13.84 9.19 5.97
N LYS A 38 -13.37 10.00 6.89
CA LYS A 38 -13.82 10.06 8.28
C LYS A 38 -13.53 11.43 8.89
N VAL A 39 -14.27 11.75 9.94
CA VAL A 39 -13.95 12.87 10.82
C VAL A 39 -13.21 12.32 12.04
N VAL A 40 -11.95 12.73 12.19
CA VAL A 40 -11.13 12.42 13.38
C VAL A 40 -11.28 13.57 14.37
N TYR A 41 -11.53 13.26 15.64
CA TYR A 41 -11.73 14.27 16.65
C TYR A 41 -11.02 13.94 17.95
N ASN A 42 -10.64 14.98 18.69
CA ASN A 42 -10.02 14.88 20.01
C ASN A 42 -10.31 16.13 20.85
N CYS A 43 -10.57 15.95 22.14
CA CYS A 43 -10.54 17.04 23.11
C CYS A 43 -9.18 17.08 23.81
N PHE A 44 -8.59 18.28 23.90
CA PHE A 44 -7.28 18.52 24.52
C PHE A 44 -7.39 18.98 25.99
N HIS A 45 -8.59 18.95 26.58
CA HIS A 45 -8.77 19.23 28.00
C HIS A 45 -8.35 17.98 28.82
N ALA A 46 -7.57 18.18 29.89
CA ALA A 46 -6.96 17.10 30.66
C ALA A 46 -7.99 16.10 31.22
N ASP A 47 -9.13 16.60 31.68
CA ASP A 47 -10.19 15.77 32.29
C ASP A 47 -11.26 15.30 31.28
N CYS A 48 -10.98 15.44 29.98
CA CYS A 48 -11.91 15.01 28.93
C CYS A 48 -11.28 13.97 28.04
N SER A 49 -11.72 12.74 28.16
CA SER A 49 -11.19 11.60 27.40
C SER A 49 -11.79 11.44 26.00
N ILE A 50 -12.59 12.42 25.54
CA ILE A 50 -13.29 12.27 24.27
C ILE A 50 -12.34 12.39 23.08
N LYS A 51 -12.19 11.30 22.38
CA LYS A 51 -11.43 11.18 21.12
C LYS A 51 -12.02 10.05 20.29
N GLY A 52 -11.84 10.13 18.99
CA GLY A 52 -12.30 9.05 18.12
C GLY A 52 -12.34 9.44 16.65
N ARG A 53 -13.05 8.62 15.91
CA ARG A 53 -13.31 8.80 14.48
C ARG A 53 -14.76 8.43 14.16
N SER A 54 -15.43 9.24 13.37
CA SER A 54 -16.78 8.99 12.86
C SER A 54 -16.74 8.79 11.36
N ARG A 55 -17.30 7.70 10.85
CA ARG A 55 -17.49 7.55 9.40
C ARG A 55 -18.63 8.49 8.97
N ASN A 56 -18.39 9.27 7.93
CA ASN A 56 -19.45 10.09 7.32
C ASN A 56 -19.92 9.41 6.02
N PRO A 57 -21.13 8.83 5.98
CA PRO A 57 -21.64 8.16 4.77
C PRO A 57 -21.83 9.10 3.58
N LEU A 58 -22.14 10.37 3.81
CA LEU A 58 -22.27 11.37 2.75
C LEU A 58 -20.91 11.72 2.13
N THR A 59 -19.86 11.78 2.96
CA THR A 59 -18.49 12.05 2.50
C THR A 59 -17.99 10.91 1.61
N LYS A 60 -18.36 9.66 1.88
CA LYS A 60 -17.98 8.51 1.07
C LYS A 60 -18.57 8.57 -0.34
N GLN A 61 -19.85 8.95 -0.47
CA GLN A 61 -20.52 9.10 -1.78
C GLN A 61 -19.97 10.29 -2.56
N LEU A 62 -19.77 11.44 -1.90
CA LEU A 62 -19.17 12.62 -2.51
C LEU A 62 -17.72 12.35 -2.94
N PHE A 63 -16.94 11.64 -2.12
CA PHE A 63 -15.57 11.25 -2.44
C PHE A 63 -15.52 10.32 -3.65
N GLN A 64 -16.41 9.33 -3.71
CA GLN A 64 -16.52 8.44 -4.88
C GLN A 64 -16.95 9.20 -6.15
N GLN A 65 -17.78 10.23 -6.02
CA GLN A 65 -18.16 11.10 -7.14
C GLN A 65 -17.01 12.01 -7.56
N LEU A 66 -16.26 12.57 -6.61
CA LEU A 66 -15.09 13.41 -6.88
C LEU A 66 -13.91 12.60 -7.43
N GLU A 67 -13.70 11.37 -6.97
CA GLU A 67 -12.71 10.46 -7.57
C GLU A 67 -13.08 10.06 -9.00
N LYS A 68 -14.37 9.87 -9.30
CA LYS A 68 -14.86 9.63 -10.66
C LYS A 68 -14.73 10.84 -11.59
N GLN A 69 -14.68 12.06 -11.03
CA GLN A 69 -14.53 13.32 -11.78
C GLN A 69 -13.08 13.79 -11.88
N LYS A 70 -12.15 13.20 -11.13
CA LYS A 70 -10.72 13.44 -11.35
C LYS A 70 -10.38 12.83 -12.71
N GLU A 71 -10.10 13.69 -13.69
CA GLU A 71 -9.40 13.27 -14.89
C GLU A 71 -8.16 12.48 -14.46
N PRO A 72 -7.85 11.35 -15.12
CA PRO A 72 -6.65 10.58 -14.78
C PRO A 72 -5.46 11.52 -14.88
N GLU A 73 -4.80 11.75 -13.76
CA GLU A 73 -3.58 12.56 -13.73
C GLU A 73 -2.57 11.89 -14.67
N ILE A 74 -2.29 12.55 -15.81
CA ILE A 74 -1.40 12.00 -16.83
C ILE A 74 0.00 11.98 -16.23
N PHE A 75 0.52 10.79 -16.00
CA PHE A 75 1.87 10.63 -15.53
C PHE A 75 2.85 10.78 -16.69
N TYR A 76 3.77 11.74 -16.57
CA TYR A 76 4.74 11.99 -17.61
C TYR A 76 6.07 11.30 -17.33
N TYR A 77 6.53 10.54 -18.31
CA TYR A 77 7.88 9.98 -18.35
C TYR A 77 8.93 11.10 -18.29
N ARG A 78 9.96 10.93 -17.48
CA ARG A 78 10.97 11.97 -17.30
C ARG A 78 12.13 11.76 -18.25
N ASN A 79 12.53 12.80 -19.02
CA ASN A 79 13.57 12.74 -20.03
C ASN A 79 14.96 12.34 -19.52
N HIS A 80 15.22 12.49 -18.22
CA HIS A 80 16.49 12.11 -17.60
C HIS A 80 16.51 10.67 -17.07
N TRP A 81 15.46 9.89 -17.30
CA TRP A 81 15.41 8.47 -16.98
C TRP A 81 15.99 7.65 -18.14
N GLU A 82 17.01 6.89 -17.86
CA GLU A 82 17.73 6.09 -18.83
C GLU A 82 17.23 4.63 -18.79
N LYS A 83 16.89 4.08 -19.95
CA LYS A 83 16.56 2.66 -20.09
C LYS A 83 17.81 1.79 -20.03
N MET A 84 18.89 2.29 -20.62
CA MET A 84 20.20 1.64 -20.62
C MET A 84 21.21 2.58 -19.97
N THR A 85 22.00 2.06 -19.06
CA THR A 85 23.01 2.85 -18.35
C THR A 85 24.25 2.01 -18.06
N THR A 86 25.40 2.66 -17.99
CA THR A 86 26.68 2.07 -17.54
C THR A 86 26.94 2.32 -16.06
N ASN A 87 25.96 2.88 -15.32
CA ASN A 87 26.09 3.12 -13.89
C ASN A 87 26.29 1.81 -13.14
N ARG A 88 27.41 1.70 -12.43
CA ARG A 88 27.83 0.46 -11.76
C ARG A 88 26.88 0.07 -10.63
N ASP A 89 26.38 1.03 -9.85
CA ASP A 89 25.47 0.75 -8.73
C ASP A 89 24.12 0.25 -9.22
N TYR A 90 23.62 0.82 -10.34
CA TYR A 90 22.41 0.34 -10.99
C TYR A 90 22.56 -1.10 -11.47
N ILE A 91 23.66 -1.41 -12.18
CA ILE A 91 23.95 -2.75 -12.69
C ILE A 91 24.12 -3.74 -11.53
N HIS A 92 24.82 -3.32 -10.47
CA HIS A 92 25.00 -4.15 -9.28
C HIS A 92 23.65 -4.45 -8.62
N TYR A 93 22.78 -3.44 -8.47
CA TYR A 93 21.44 -3.61 -7.89
C TYR A 93 20.59 -4.62 -8.68
N ILE A 94 20.58 -4.53 -10.01
CA ILE A 94 19.85 -5.49 -10.86
C ILE A 94 20.37 -6.91 -10.65
N ARG A 95 21.68 -7.10 -10.60
CA ARG A 95 22.30 -8.42 -10.41
C ARG A 95 22.06 -8.96 -9.01
N GLN A 96 22.18 -8.13 -7.98
CA GLN A 96 21.97 -8.51 -6.59
C GLN A 96 20.59 -9.13 -6.34
N TYR A 97 19.55 -8.60 -6.98
CA TYR A 97 18.17 -9.02 -6.79
C TYR A 97 17.60 -9.84 -7.97
N ASP A 98 18.45 -10.22 -8.91
CA ASP A 98 18.07 -11.02 -10.09
C ASP A 98 16.88 -10.39 -10.88
N LEU A 99 17.04 -9.10 -11.22
CA LEU A 99 16.00 -8.30 -11.88
C LEU A 99 16.22 -8.14 -13.40
N SER A 100 17.11 -8.93 -14.01
CA SER A 100 17.50 -8.79 -15.42
C SER A 100 16.31 -8.93 -16.38
N GLU A 101 15.35 -9.77 -16.06
CA GLU A 101 14.15 -10.00 -16.88
C GLU A 101 13.13 -8.84 -16.80
N HIS A 102 13.30 -7.91 -15.86
CA HIS A 102 12.37 -6.81 -15.60
C HIS A 102 12.84 -5.44 -16.10
N THR A 103 13.92 -5.39 -16.89
CA THR A 103 14.54 -4.13 -17.36
C THR A 103 13.61 -3.28 -18.23
N GLU A 104 12.59 -3.88 -18.86
CA GLU A 104 11.58 -3.13 -19.63
C GLU A 104 10.79 -2.15 -18.78
N ILE A 105 10.53 -2.47 -17.53
CA ILE A 105 9.79 -1.63 -16.57
C ILE A 105 10.71 -0.86 -15.63
N MET A 106 12.02 -0.93 -15.84
CA MET A 106 13.01 -0.27 -14.98
C MET A 106 13.73 0.85 -15.72
N ARG A 107 14.14 1.88 -14.99
CA ARG A 107 14.93 3.02 -15.47
C ARG A 107 15.97 3.41 -14.44
N TYR A 108 16.99 4.09 -14.91
CA TYR A 108 17.95 4.78 -14.05
C TYR A 108 17.67 6.28 -14.02
N ASP A 109 17.36 6.82 -12.87
CA ASP A 109 17.27 8.26 -12.66
C ASP A 109 18.66 8.81 -12.36
N ARG A 110 19.31 9.41 -13.37
CA ARG A 110 20.67 9.94 -13.23
C ARG A 110 20.77 11.18 -12.34
N ILE A 111 19.67 11.92 -12.15
CA ILE A 111 19.64 13.12 -11.30
C ILE A 111 19.52 12.72 -9.85
N LEU A 112 18.60 11.82 -9.53
CA LEU A 112 18.34 11.41 -8.14
C LEU A 112 19.15 10.17 -7.75
N ASN A 113 19.93 9.58 -8.63
CA ASN A 113 20.69 8.32 -8.42
C ASN A 113 19.80 7.22 -7.85
N ARG A 114 18.76 6.82 -8.63
CA ARG A 114 17.77 5.83 -8.22
C ARG A 114 17.50 4.81 -9.30
N VAL A 115 17.24 3.59 -8.89
CA VAL A 115 16.52 2.63 -9.73
C VAL A 115 15.04 3.01 -9.71
N VAL A 116 14.45 3.26 -10.87
CA VAL A 116 13.05 3.65 -11.04
C VAL A 116 12.27 2.47 -11.60
N PHE A 117 11.19 2.13 -10.94
CA PHE A 117 10.24 1.10 -11.36
C PHE A 117 8.98 1.78 -11.88
N LEU A 118 8.62 1.51 -13.12
CA LEU A 118 7.44 2.07 -13.79
C LEU A 118 6.18 1.30 -13.37
N THR A 119 5.13 2.01 -12.99
CA THR A 119 3.86 1.43 -12.54
C THR A 119 2.83 1.57 -13.65
N TYR A 120 2.21 0.46 -14.04
CA TYR A 120 1.22 0.41 -15.11
C TYR A 120 -0.14 -0.02 -14.58
N LYS A 121 -1.21 0.54 -15.17
CA LYS A 121 -2.58 0.09 -15.06
C LYS A 121 -3.16 -0.03 -16.46
N ASP A 122 -3.69 -1.20 -16.81
CA ASP A 122 -4.30 -1.45 -18.13
C ASP A 122 -3.39 -1.01 -19.29
N LYS A 123 -2.08 -1.31 -19.21
CA LYS A 123 -1.01 -0.92 -20.13
C LYS A 123 -0.66 0.58 -20.16
N ASN A 124 -1.37 1.42 -19.42
CA ASN A 124 -1.07 2.84 -19.32
C ASN A 124 -0.05 3.08 -18.19
N LEU A 125 0.98 3.87 -18.46
CA LEU A 125 1.93 4.31 -17.44
C LEU A 125 1.22 5.32 -16.53
N ILE A 126 1.05 4.96 -15.26
CA ILE A 126 0.32 5.78 -14.29
C ILE A 126 1.19 6.30 -13.15
N GLY A 127 2.42 5.84 -13.05
CA GLY A 127 3.30 6.24 -11.98
C GLY A 127 4.67 5.60 -12.05
N ALA A 128 5.50 5.96 -11.08
CA ALA A 128 6.79 5.33 -10.89
C ALA A 128 7.27 5.46 -9.44
N VAL A 129 8.11 4.53 -9.03
CA VAL A 129 8.72 4.52 -7.70
C VAL A 129 10.22 4.31 -7.82
N GLY A 130 11.01 5.16 -7.15
CA GLY A 130 12.46 5.13 -7.20
C GLY A 130 13.10 4.62 -5.92
N ARG A 131 13.98 3.63 -6.01
CA ARG A 131 14.84 3.16 -4.93
C ARG A 131 16.17 3.87 -4.98
N ALA A 132 16.60 4.49 -3.87
CA ALA A 132 17.93 5.08 -3.78
C ALA A 132 19.02 4.00 -3.86
N LEU A 133 20.02 4.22 -4.72
CA LEU A 133 21.20 3.38 -4.82
C LEU A 133 22.19 3.69 -3.68
N ASP A 134 22.23 4.94 -3.25
CA ASP A 134 22.97 5.35 -2.06
C ASP A 134 22.17 4.99 -0.80
N LYS A 135 22.76 4.16 0.08
CA LYS A 135 22.14 3.68 1.33
C LYS A 135 21.89 4.81 2.35
N THR A 136 22.63 5.91 2.25
CA THR A 136 22.51 7.07 3.16
C THR A 136 21.38 8.02 2.74
N LYS A 137 20.88 7.89 1.51
CA LYS A 137 19.91 8.82 0.94
C LYS A 137 18.50 8.58 1.47
N ASN A 138 17.88 9.64 1.98
CA ASN A 138 16.49 9.67 2.41
C ASN A 138 15.63 10.51 1.45
N PRO A 139 14.37 10.12 1.16
CA PRO A 139 13.77 8.84 1.52
C PRO A 139 14.40 7.68 0.72
N LYS A 140 14.48 6.51 1.33
CA LYS A 140 14.98 5.27 0.70
C LYS A 140 14.15 4.90 -0.55
N TRP A 141 12.82 5.02 -0.45
CA TRP A 141 11.87 4.91 -1.53
C TRP A 141 11.24 6.28 -1.83
N TYR A 142 11.16 6.65 -3.10
CA TYR A 142 10.59 7.92 -3.56
C TYR A 142 9.52 7.65 -4.59
N ARG A 143 8.30 8.09 -4.34
CA ARG A 143 7.18 7.99 -5.28
C ARG A 143 7.16 9.22 -6.17
N TYR A 144 7.11 9.02 -7.48
CA TYR A 144 7.08 10.10 -8.48
C TYR A 144 5.66 10.54 -8.85
N ASP A 145 4.66 9.80 -8.39
CA ASP A 145 3.24 10.02 -8.62
C ASP A 145 2.46 10.12 -7.30
N ASN A 146 1.20 10.55 -7.40
CA ASN A 146 0.27 10.63 -6.28
C ASN A 146 -0.90 9.62 -6.40
N SER A 147 -0.82 8.66 -7.32
CA SER A 147 -1.91 7.74 -7.62
C SER A 147 -2.30 6.85 -6.45
N GLY A 148 -1.36 6.56 -5.54
CA GLY A 148 -1.55 5.57 -4.49
C GLY A 148 -1.78 4.14 -5.02
N TYR A 149 -1.59 3.90 -6.32
CA TYR A 149 -1.79 2.59 -6.93
C TYR A 149 -0.65 1.64 -6.53
N PRO A 150 -0.94 0.34 -6.24
CA PRO A 150 0.10 -0.61 -5.90
C PRO A 150 0.94 -0.94 -7.14
N PHE A 151 2.17 -1.36 -6.92
CA PHE A 151 2.95 -1.95 -8.00
C PHE A 151 2.54 -3.41 -8.18
N VAL A 152 2.25 -3.81 -9.43
CA VAL A 152 1.79 -5.16 -9.78
C VAL A 152 2.72 -5.77 -10.83
N ALA A 153 3.18 -6.98 -10.58
CA ALA A 153 4.01 -7.76 -11.51
C ALA A 153 3.54 -9.21 -11.60
N GLY A 154 3.64 -9.80 -12.79
CA GLY A 154 3.16 -11.18 -13.05
C GLY A 154 1.75 -11.22 -13.64
N LYS A 155 1.30 -12.44 -13.99
CA LYS A 155 0.01 -12.71 -14.66
C LYS A 155 -0.58 -14.04 -14.18
N SER A 156 -0.85 -14.16 -12.90
CA SER A 156 -1.43 -15.36 -12.29
C SER A 156 -2.74 -15.01 -11.59
N ASP A 157 -3.66 -15.96 -11.47
CA ASP A 157 -4.88 -15.82 -10.66
C ASP A 157 -4.60 -15.86 -9.16
N THR A 158 -3.41 -16.31 -8.78
CA THR A 158 -2.90 -16.27 -7.41
C THR A 158 -2.05 -15.03 -7.23
N ALA A 159 -2.37 -14.21 -6.24
CA ALA A 159 -1.60 -13.01 -5.88
C ALA A 159 -0.93 -13.15 -4.52
N VAL A 160 0.26 -12.59 -4.39
CA VAL A 160 0.95 -12.42 -3.12
C VAL A 160 1.23 -10.95 -2.87
N VAL A 161 0.65 -10.44 -1.78
CA VAL A 161 0.83 -9.06 -1.33
C VAL A 161 2.10 -8.97 -0.49
N VAL A 162 2.99 -8.06 -0.87
CA VAL A 162 4.30 -7.84 -0.23
C VAL A 162 4.50 -6.36 0.07
N GLU A 163 5.56 -6.01 0.79
CA GLU A 163 5.81 -4.63 1.18
C GLU A 163 6.46 -3.82 0.04
N ASP A 164 7.47 -4.36 -0.63
CA ASP A 164 8.29 -3.65 -1.60
C ASP A 164 8.26 -4.26 -3.02
N ILE A 165 8.73 -3.45 -3.99
CA ILE A 165 8.70 -3.79 -5.43
C ILE A 165 9.61 -4.98 -5.75
N VAL A 166 10.79 -5.07 -5.12
CA VAL A 166 11.74 -6.15 -5.42
C VAL A 166 11.14 -7.49 -5.04
N SER A 167 10.51 -7.55 -3.85
CA SER A 167 9.76 -8.72 -3.40
C SER A 167 8.63 -9.07 -4.37
N ALA A 168 7.87 -8.09 -4.88
CA ALA A 168 6.82 -8.33 -5.86
C ALA A 168 7.37 -8.87 -7.19
N LEU A 169 8.51 -8.36 -7.66
CA LEU A 169 9.18 -8.85 -8.86
C LEU A 169 9.71 -10.28 -8.68
N ARG A 170 10.25 -10.61 -7.51
CA ARG A 170 10.67 -11.98 -7.20
C ARG A 170 9.49 -12.95 -7.19
N ILE A 171 8.37 -12.56 -6.58
CA ILE A 171 7.11 -13.33 -6.62
C ILE A 171 6.60 -13.49 -8.06
N SER A 172 6.80 -12.51 -8.93
CA SER A 172 6.22 -12.51 -10.27
C SER A 172 6.68 -13.66 -11.17
N LYS A 173 7.75 -14.35 -10.81
CA LYS A 173 8.19 -15.59 -11.45
C LYS A 173 7.20 -16.75 -11.26
N PHE A 174 6.42 -16.76 -10.18
CA PHE A 174 5.58 -17.90 -9.76
C PHE A 174 4.11 -17.54 -9.57
N ALA A 175 3.80 -16.29 -9.26
CA ALA A 175 2.46 -15.76 -8.99
C ALA A 175 2.37 -14.29 -9.41
N THR A 176 1.26 -13.60 -9.13
CA THR A 176 1.23 -12.14 -9.23
C THR A 176 1.73 -11.52 -7.94
N GLY A 177 2.80 -10.74 -8.00
CA GLY A 177 3.32 -9.95 -6.88
C GLY A 177 2.66 -8.57 -6.83
N ILE A 178 2.16 -8.18 -5.65
CA ILE A 178 1.52 -6.87 -5.40
C ILE A 178 2.26 -6.17 -4.27
N ALA A 179 3.00 -5.08 -4.58
CA ALA A 179 3.68 -4.28 -3.57
C ALA A 179 2.82 -3.10 -3.12
N LEU A 180 2.57 -2.99 -1.82
CA LEU A 180 1.76 -1.91 -1.24
C LEU A 180 2.48 -0.56 -1.21
N LEU A 181 3.80 -0.55 -1.17
CA LEU A 181 4.65 0.66 -1.20
C LEU A 181 4.37 1.65 -0.06
N GLY A 182 3.90 1.16 1.07
CA GLY A 182 3.58 2.00 2.21
C GLY A 182 3.04 1.23 3.39
N THR A 183 2.68 1.99 4.43
CA THR A 183 2.25 1.43 5.70
C THR A 183 0.73 1.25 5.83
N ASN A 184 -0.05 1.80 4.90
CA ASN A 184 -1.51 1.78 4.95
C ASN A 184 -2.09 1.04 3.75
N LEU A 185 -3.16 0.30 3.98
CA LEU A 185 -3.97 -0.28 2.92
C LEU A 185 -4.89 0.83 2.37
N LEU A 186 -4.71 1.15 1.08
CA LEU A 186 -5.53 2.14 0.37
C LEU A 186 -6.69 1.45 -0.36
N GLN A 187 -7.73 2.20 -0.72
CA GLN A 187 -8.84 1.66 -1.51
C GLN A 187 -8.37 1.14 -2.87
N SER A 188 -7.42 1.83 -3.52
CA SER A 188 -6.78 1.39 -4.77
C SER A 188 -6.08 0.04 -4.64
N HIS A 189 -5.47 -0.26 -3.47
CA HIS A 189 -4.89 -1.57 -3.20
C HIS A 189 -5.98 -2.65 -3.11
N ILE A 190 -7.06 -2.38 -2.36
CA ILE A 190 -8.20 -3.30 -2.22
C ILE A 190 -8.82 -3.59 -3.59
N ASP A 191 -9.00 -2.58 -4.44
CA ASP A 191 -9.61 -2.72 -5.75
C ASP A 191 -8.76 -3.56 -6.72
N VAL A 192 -7.43 -3.54 -6.57
CA VAL A 192 -6.53 -4.44 -7.29
C VAL A 192 -6.58 -5.86 -6.71
N ILE A 193 -6.46 -5.99 -5.39
CA ILE A 193 -6.39 -7.29 -4.71
C ILE A 193 -7.68 -8.11 -4.94
N LYS A 194 -8.85 -7.47 -4.97
CA LYS A 194 -10.14 -8.12 -5.24
C LYS A 194 -10.25 -8.83 -6.59
N GLN A 195 -9.37 -8.52 -7.53
CA GLN A 195 -9.39 -9.12 -8.86
C GLN A 195 -8.83 -10.56 -8.86
N TYR A 196 -8.22 -10.98 -7.74
CA TYR A 196 -7.57 -12.28 -7.61
C TYR A 196 -8.41 -13.23 -6.76
N ASN A 197 -8.52 -14.48 -7.23
CA ASN A 197 -9.28 -15.51 -6.53
C ASN A 197 -8.55 -16.07 -5.30
N LYS A 198 -7.22 -16.03 -5.31
CA LYS A 198 -6.36 -16.56 -4.27
C LYS A 198 -5.33 -15.51 -3.89
N VAL A 199 -5.34 -15.12 -2.61
CA VAL A 199 -4.49 -14.05 -2.11
C VAL A 199 -3.71 -14.52 -0.89
N GLY A 200 -2.40 -14.39 -0.96
CA GLY A 200 -1.49 -14.52 0.17
C GLY A 200 -0.98 -13.15 0.63
N ILE A 201 -0.74 -12.97 1.93
CA ILE A 201 -0.10 -11.79 2.48
C ILE A 201 1.22 -12.18 3.11
N ALA A 202 2.31 -11.70 2.52
CA ALA A 202 3.69 -11.96 2.90
C ALA A 202 4.38 -10.63 3.23
N LEU A 203 4.23 -10.15 4.45
CA LEU A 203 4.86 -8.92 4.94
C LEU A 203 6.02 -9.26 5.88
N ASP A 204 7.00 -8.36 5.96
CA ASP A 204 8.19 -8.53 6.75
C ASP A 204 7.89 -8.76 8.23
N LYS A 205 8.77 -9.48 8.95
CA LYS A 205 8.57 -9.89 10.36
C LYS A 205 8.30 -8.72 11.31
N ASP A 206 8.95 -7.58 11.08
CA ASP A 206 8.79 -6.36 11.86
C ASP A 206 7.44 -5.66 11.59
N ALA A 207 6.79 -5.98 10.47
CA ALA A 207 5.47 -5.48 10.09
C ALA A 207 4.29 -6.34 10.63
N SER A 208 4.51 -7.26 11.57
CA SER A 208 3.50 -8.23 12.02
C SER A 208 2.18 -7.59 12.50
N LYS A 209 2.24 -6.50 13.28
CA LYS A 209 1.02 -5.76 13.71
C LYS A 209 0.28 -5.13 12.54
N LYS A 210 1.00 -4.67 11.54
CA LYS A 210 0.48 -4.08 10.30
C LYS A 210 -0.12 -5.18 9.42
N ALA A 211 0.55 -6.33 9.33
CA ALA A 211 0.08 -7.49 8.61
C ALA A 211 -1.27 -7.99 9.15
N ILE A 212 -1.42 -8.10 10.47
CA ILE A 212 -2.67 -8.47 11.12
C ILE A 212 -3.78 -7.48 10.77
N LYS A 213 -3.51 -6.18 10.84
CA LYS A 213 -4.51 -5.15 10.48
C LYS A 213 -4.95 -5.24 9.02
N ILE A 214 -4.00 -5.45 8.10
CA ILE A 214 -4.29 -5.62 6.67
C ILE A 214 -5.08 -6.92 6.44
N LEU A 215 -4.73 -8.00 7.14
CA LEU A 215 -5.48 -9.25 7.12
C LEU A 215 -6.92 -9.07 7.57
N ASP A 216 -7.14 -8.41 8.71
CA ASP A 216 -8.49 -8.18 9.24
C ASP A 216 -9.33 -7.34 8.26
N GLU A 217 -8.74 -6.29 7.66
CA GLU A 217 -9.42 -5.46 6.67
C GLU A 217 -9.75 -6.24 5.39
N LEU A 218 -8.86 -7.08 4.90
CA LEU A 218 -9.06 -7.87 3.69
C LEU A 218 -9.94 -9.10 3.93
N ASN A 219 -9.84 -9.78 5.07
CA ASN A 219 -10.66 -10.95 5.39
C ASN A 219 -12.16 -10.62 5.51
N MET A 220 -12.51 -9.36 5.77
CA MET A 220 -13.91 -8.92 5.68
C MET A 220 -14.46 -8.92 4.24
N ILE A 221 -13.60 -8.99 3.24
CA ILE A 221 -13.96 -8.81 1.83
C ILE A 221 -13.56 -10.03 1.00
N LEU A 222 -12.44 -10.66 1.34
CA LEU A 222 -11.78 -11.74 0.59
C LEU A 222 -11.26 -12.80 1.54
N ASN A 223 -11.21 -14.04 1.07
CA ASN A 223 -10.50 -15.09 1.79
C ASN A 223 -9.00 -14.97 1.51
N VAL A 224 -8.24 -14.42 2.44
CA VAL A 224 -6.79 -14.22 2.31
C VAL A 224 -6.03 -15.11 3.28
N LYS A 225 -4.84 -15.55 2.87
CA LYS A 225 -3.94 -16.32 3.72
C LYS A 225 -2.76 -15.49 4.19
N PHE A 226 -2.45 -15.60 5.46
CA PHE A 226 -1.17 -15.10 5.98
C PHE A 226 -0.05 -16.09 5.66
N LEU A 227 1.02 -15.56 5.08
CA LEU A 227 2.23 -16.31 4.75
C LEU A 227 3.34 -15.85 5.69
N LEU A 228 3.67 -16.70 6.66
CA LEU A 228 4.77 -16.41 7.58
C LEU A 228 6.09 -16.47 6.81
N LEU A 229 6.85 -15.38 6.88
CA LEU A 229 8.18 -15.27 6.28
C LEU A 229 9.25 -15.64 7.31
N GLU A 230 10.23 -16.41 6.88
CA GLU A 230 11.48 -16.64 7.63
C GLU A 230 12.49 -15.55 7.34
N ASP A 231 12.57 -15.12 6.08
CA ASP A 231 13.42 -14.07 5.57
C ASP A 231 12.65 -13.14 4.62
N ASP A 232 13.19 -11.95 4.32
CA ASP A 232 12.63 -11.05 3.31
C ASP A 232 12.53 -11.76 1.96
N VAL A 233 11.37 -11.68 1.29
CA VAL A 233 11.14 -12.34 -0.01
C VAL A 233 12.22 -12.03 -1.04
N LYS A 234 12.73 -10.80 -1.04
CA LYS A 234 13.80 -10.37 -1.96
C LYS A 234 15.14 -11.09 -1.75
N GLU A 235 15.37 -11.66 -0.58
CA GLU A 235 16.59 -12.39 -0.22
C GLU A 235 16.40 -13.93 -0.32
N MET A 236 15.16 -14.41 -0.55
CA MET A 236 14.85 -15.85 -0.63
C MET A 236 15.31 -16.42 -1.97
N GLU A 237 15.66 -17.71 -1.97
CA GLU A 237 15.89 -18.49 -3.19
C GLU A 237 14.57 -18.77 -3.94
N ASP A 238 14.63 -18.96 -5.25
CA ASP A 238 13.46 -19.16 -6.11
C ASP A 238 12.62 -20.38 -5.67
N ASP A 239 13.25 -21.48 -5.21
CA ASP A 239 12.55 -22.65 -4.71
C ASP A 239 11.74 -22.36 -3.44
N ASP A 240 12.23 -21.51 -2.56
CA ASP A 240 11.53 -21.14 -1.32
C ASP A 240 10.38 -20.16 -1.60
N ILE A 241 10.57 -19.26 -2.55
CA ILE A 241 9.48 -18.41 -3.06
C ILE A 241 8.37 -19.28 -3.67
N LYS A 242 8.73 -20.28 -4.47
CA LYS A 242 7.77 -21.23 -5.04
C LYS A 242 7.01 -22.03 -3.98
N LYS A 243 7.69 -22.49 -2.93
CA LYS A 243 7.06 -23.15 -1.78
C LYS A 243 6.11 -22.20 -1.05
N LEU A 244 6.51 -20.92 -0.87
CA LEU A 244 5.70 -19.88 -0.26
C LEU A 244 4.41 -19.64 -1.05
N VAL A 245 4.50 -19.48 -2.37
CA VAL A 245 3.35 -19.30 -3.27
C VAL A 245 2.40 -20.49 -3.20
N ASN A 246 2.94 -21.72 -3.22
CA ASN A 246 2.14 -22.96 -3.12
C ASN A 246 1.35 -23.07 -1.80
N LYS A 247 1.78 -22.40 -0.73
CA LYS A 247 0.99 -22.33 0.51
C LYS A 247 -0.33 -21.58 0.31
N VAL A 248 -0.43 -20.66 -0.64
CA VAL A 248 -1.69 -19.95 -0.95
C VAL A 248 -2.76 -20.91 -1.47
N ASP A 249 -2.36 -21.92 -2.24
CA ASP A 249 -3.27 -22.90 -2.86
C ASP A 249 -3.77 -24.01 -1.92
N LYS A 250 -3.03 -24.30 -0.86
CA LYS A 250 -3.42 -25.36 0.09
C LYS A 250 -4.66 -24.93 0.85
N LYS A 251 -5.76 -25.71 0.78
CA LYS A 251 -6.97 -25.51 1.59
C LYS A 251 -6.59 -25.40 3.07
N ALA A 252 -7.16 -24.43 3.80
CA ALA A 252 -6.90 -24.19 5.23
C ALA A 252 -7.40 -25.31 6.17
N TRP A 253 -7.71 -26.50 5.67
CA TRP A 253 -8.37 -27.62 6.37
C TRP A 253 -7.42 -28.79 6.63
N GLY A 254 -6.21 -28.54 7.13
CA GLY A 254 -5.26 -29.60 7.47
C GLY A 254 -5.02 -29.83 8.98
N TRP A 255 -5.64 -29.03 9.87
CA TRP A 255 -5.31 -29.09 11.31
C TRP A 255 -6.30 -29.85 12.20
N LEU A 256 -7.34 -30.49 11.63
CA LEU A 256 -8.38 -31.18 12.43
C LEU A 256 -8.43 -32.70 12.23
N ASN A 257 -7.56 -33.32 11.42
CA ASN A 257 -7.63 -34.76 11.16
C ASN A 257 -6.44 -35.61 11.61
N ASP A 258 -5.49 -35.07 12.37
CA ASP A 258 -4.37 -35.88 12.90
C ASP A 258 -4.42 -36.14 14.42
N THR A 259 -5.63 -36.19 14.98
CA THR A 259 -5.82 -36.71 16.34
C THR A 259 -7.06 -37.61 16.40
N TYR A 260 -6.91 -38.84 15.89
CA TYR A 260 -7.59 -40.05 16.38
C TYR A 260 -6.75 -41.27 16.06
#